data_84903f2118dd57414b73aada2da86ad7
#
_entry.id   84903f2118dd57414b73aada2da86ad7
#
_cell.length_a   1.000
_cell.length_b   1.000
_cell.length_c   1.000
_cell.angle_alpha   90.00
_cell.angle_beta   90.00
_cell.angle_gamma   90.00
#
_symmetry.space_group_name_H-M   'P 1'
#
loop_
_entity.id
_entity.type
_entity.pdbx_description
1 polymer ?
#
loop_
_entity_poly.entity_id
_entity_poly.type
_entity_poly.pdbx_seq_one_letter_code
_entity_poly.pdbx_strand_id
1 'polypeptide(L)'
;MARYERGLLVLSLAALLGLAGWASWLDGKAWLAQHLIAHAWQTTLEQGTSQRPWPWADTWPVARLTTPAGKTLYVLESTSGEALAFGPGRLAGGIGSDQALTLAGHRDTHFAFLETLNTGEALTVQFTDGSQHRFQVTAQQVINSQQHPLHIPRDNQQLLLITCYPFDAITPGGPLRYVVTAQA
;
A
#
# COMPACT_ATOMS: atom_id res chain seq x y z
N MET A 1 20.44 0.99 -50.14
CA MET A 1 20.63 1.42 -48.72
C MET A 1 19.46 2.24 -48.21
N ALA A 2 19.05 3.37 -48.82
CA ALA A 2 17.96 4.26 -48.29
C ALA A 2 16.59 3.62 -48.04
N ARG A 3 16.21 2.56 -48.75
CA ARG A 3 14.92 1.86 -48.50
C ARG A 3 14.93 0.99 -47.24
N TYR A 4 16.02 0.36 -46.91
CA TYR A 4 16.23 -0.45 -45.71
C TYR A 4 16.27 0.43 -44.46
N GLU A 5 16.95 1.57 -44.51
CA GLU A 5 17.03 2.54 -43.43
C GLU A 5 15.65 3.14 -43.10
N ARG A 6 14.86 3.47 -44.11
CA ARG A 6 13.47 3.95 -43.91
C ARG A 6 12.59 2.87 -43.30
N GLY A 7 12.74 1.61 -43.73
CA GLY A 7 12.02 0.48 -43.13
C GLY A 7 12.34 0.27 -41.65
N LEU A 8 13.63 0.33 -41.28
CA LEU A 8 14.06 0.23 -39.90
C LEU A 8 13.54 1.39 -39.02
N LEU A 9 13.57 2.61 -39.53
CA LEU A 9 13.03 3.78 -38.84
C LEU A 9 11.53 3.68 -38.57
N VAL A 10 10.75 3.21 -39.55
CA VAL A 10 9.30 3.01 -39.38
C VAL A 10 9.02 1.93 -38.37
N LEU A 11 9.74 0.82 -38.40
CA LEU A 11 9.59 -0.28 -37.42
C LEU A 11 9.97 0.15 -36.01
N SER A 12 11.08 0.89 -35.84
CA SER A 12 11.48 1.39 -34.52
C SER A 12 10.49 2.42 -33.97
N LEU A 13 9.93 3.31 -34.82
CA LEU A 13 8.90 4.25 -34.42
C LEU A 13 7.60 3.55 -34.00
N ALA A 14 7.18 2.54 -34.76
CA ALA A 14 6.01 1.74 -34.42
C ALA A 14 6.18 0.99 -33.08
N ALA A 15 7.38 0.42 -32.85
CA ALA A 15 7.70 -0.23 -31.60
C ALA A 15 7.69 0.76 -30.39
N LEU A 16 8.26 1.94 -30.56
CA LEU A 16 8.24 3.00 -29.54
C LEU A 16 6.81 3.47 -29.22
N LEU A 17 5.99 3.67 -30.24
CA LEU A 17 4.57 4.04 -30.06
C LEU A 17 3.78 2.93 -29.37
N GLY A 18 4.06 1.67 -29.71
CA GLY A 18 3.47 0.50 -29.04
C GLY A 18 3.85 0.41 -27.55
N LEU A 19 5.12 0.61 -27.22
CA LEU A 19 5.60 0.62 -25.83
C LEU A 19 5.04 1.81 -25.03
N ALA A 20 4.98 2.99 -25.63
CA ALA A 20 4.37 4.17 -25.01
C ALA A 20 2.87 3.97 -24.75
N GLY A 21 2.15 3.40 -25.71
CA GLY A 21 0.74 3.06 -25.55
C GLY A 21 0.50 2.03 -24.45
N TRP A 22 1.35 1.01 -24.37
CA TRP A 22 1.31 -0.01 -23.31
C TRP A 22 1.57 0.59 -21.92
N ALA A 23 2.59 1.44 -21.78
CA ALA A 23 2.89 2.11 -20.52
C ALA A 23 1.73 3.00 -20.07
N SER A 24 1.19 3.83 -20.97
CA SER A 24 0.03 4.69 -20.67
C SER A 24 -1.22 3.89 -20.28
N TRP A 25 -1.41 2.70 -20.84
CA TRP A 25 -2.49 1.80 -20.48
C TRP A 25 -2.37 1.25 -19.06
N LEU A 26 -1.15 0.91 -18.62
CA LEU A 26 -0.88 0.45 -17.25
C LEU A 26 -1.14 1.57 -16.24
N ASP A 27 -0.63 2.77 -16.49
CA ASP A 27 -0.85 3.93 -15.63
C ASP A 27 -2.33 4.30 -15.55
N GLY A 28 -3.05 4.24 -16.67
CA GLY A 28 -4.49 4.48 -16.72
C GLY A 28 -5.30 3.49 -15.87
N LYS A 29 -4.94 2.20 -15.89
CA LYS A 29 -5.56 1.19 -15.04
C LYS A 29 -5.27 1.43 -13.55
N ALA A 30 -4.04 1.74 -13.20
CA ALA A 30 -3.66 2.03 -11.83
C ALA A 30 -4.40 3.27 -11.30
N TRP A 31 -4.47 4.33 -12.09
CA TRP A 31 -5.24 5.53 -11.76
C TRP A 31 -6.73 5.24 -11.56
N LEU A 32 -7.35 4.49 -12.48
CA LEU A 32 -8.76 4.11 -12.37
C LEU A 32 -9.01 3.28 -11.11
N ALA A 33 -8.15 2.30 -10.81
CA ALA A 33 -8.28 1.47 -9.60
C ALA A 33 -8.25 2.33 -8.33
N GLN A 34 -7.35 3.31 -8.22
CA GLN A 34 -7.29 4.20 -7.07
C GLN A 34 -8.57 5.05 -6.92
N HIS A 35 -9.18 5.50 -8.02
CA HIS A 35 -10.44 6.24 -7.99
C HIS A 35 -11.62 5.36 -7.57
N LEU A 36 -11.66 4.11 -8.05
CA LEU A 36 -12.70 3.15 -7.65
C LEU A 36 -12.58 2.78 -6.17
N ILE A 37 -11.35 2.59 -5.66
CA ILE A 37 -11.09 2.34 -4.23
C ILE A 37 -11.49 3.55 -3.39
N ALA A 38 -11.16 4.77 -3.83
CA ALA A 38 -11.56 5.99 -3.15
C ALA A 38 -13.10 6.15 -3.09
N HIS A 39 -13.78 5.84 -4.19
CA HIS A 39 -15.25 5.85 -4.25
C HIS A 39 -15.85 4.79 -3.30
N ALA A 40 -15.34 3.56 -3.34
CA ALA A 40 -15.77 2.49 -2.43
C ALA A 40 -15.58 2.88 -0.96
N TRP A 41 -14.48 3.58 -0.62
CA TRP A 41 -14.24 4.11 0.70
C TRP A 41 -15.30 5.14 1.12
N GLN A 42 -15.60 6.12 0.27
CA GLN A 42 -16.64 7.14 0.57
C GLN A 42 -18.00 6.49 0.76
N THR A 43 -18.39 5.57 -0.12
CA THR A 43 -19.65 4.84 -0.01
C THR A 43 -19.71 3.99 1.27
N THR A 44 -18.57 3.39 1.67
CA THR A 44 -18.48 2.65 2.94
C THR A 44 -18.75 3.57 4.15
N LEU A 45 -18.17 4.78 4.15
CA LEU A 45 -18.41 5.76 5.23
C LEU A 45 -19.88 6.23 5.27
N GLU A 46 -20.50 6.42 4.12
CA GLU A 46 -21.90 6.90 4.02
C GLU A 46 -22.90 5.82 4.42
N GLN A 47 -22.67 4.56 4.03
CA GLN A 47 -23.62 3.47 4.21
C GLN A 47 -23.33 2.59 5.44
N GLY A 48 -22.16 2.72 6.06
CA GLY A 48 -21.75 1.89 7.20
C GLY A 48 -21.49 0.42 6.85
N THR A 49 -21.41 0.09 5.56
CA THR A 49 -21.19 -1.29 5.06
C THR A 49 -20.04 -1.30 4.07
N SER A 50 -19.14 -2.30 4.19
CA SER A 50 -17.98 -2.43 3.31
C SER A 50 -18.39 -2.55 1.85
N GLN A 51 -17.80 -1.72 0.99
CA GLN A 51 -18.07 -1.67 -0.45
C GLN A 51 -16.85 -2.15 -1.25
N ARG A 52 -17.10 -3.02 -2.22
CA ARG A 52 -16.07 -3.47 -3.16
C ARG A 52 -15.81 -2.39 -4.21
N PRO A 53 -14.54 -2.13 -4.59
CA PRO A 53 -14.21 -1.14 -5.62
C PRO A 53 -14.75 -1.50 -7.00
N TRP A 54 -14.86 -2.80 -7.32
CA TRP A 54 -15.47 -3.34 -8.53
C TRP A 54 -16.13 -4.70 -8.24
N PRO A 55 -17.09 -5.17 -9.06
CA PRO A 55 -17.92 -6.35 -8.75
C PRO A 55 -17.15 -7.65 -8.47
N TRP A 56 -16.00 -7.83 -9.08
CA TRP A 56 -15.15 -9.03 -8.93
C TRP A 56 -13.95 -8.79 -8.00
N ALA A 57 -13.87 -7.65 -7.30
CA ALA A 57 -12.81 -7.43 -6.32
C ALA A 57 -12.92 -8.43 -5.16
N ASP A 58 -11.79 -8.99 -4.77
CA ASP A 58 -11.67 -9.88 -3.60
C ASP A 58 -11.34 -9.12 -2.32
N THR A 59 -11.19 -7.79 -2.43
CA THR A 59 -10.83 -6.89 -1.34
C THR A 59 -11.69 -5.62 -1.35
N TRP A 60 -11.69 -4.90 -0.24
CA TRP A 60 -12.39 -3.62 -0.05
C TRP A 60 -11.60 -2.73 0.92
N PRO A 61 -11.78 -1.40 0.88
CA PRO A 61 -11.10 -0.50 1.80
C PRO A 61 -11.67 -0.63 3.23
N VAL A 62 -10.78 -0.73 4.22
CA VAL A 62 -11.11 -0.90 5.66
C VAL A 62 -10.57 0.22 6.53
N ALA A 63 -9.61 1.00 6.03
CA ALA A 63 -9.09 2.19 6.69
C ALA A 63 -8.47 3.14 5.67
N ARG A 64 -8.25 4.37 6.08
CA ARG A 64 -7.51 5.38 5.32
C ARG A 64 -6.33 5.86 6.15
N LEU A 65 -5.11 5.60 5.70
CA LEU A 65 -3.87 6.04 6.31
C LEU A 65 -3.40 7.34 5.68
N THR A 66 -3.14 8.36 6.49
CA THR A 66 -2.52 9.62 6.06
C THR A 66 -1.10 9.70 6.62
N THR A 67 -0.12 9.90 5.75
CA THR A 67 1.30 10.04 6.11
C THR A 67 1.61 11.43 6.64
N PRO A 68 2.77 11.66 7.29
CA PRO A 68 3.20 13.00 7.74
C PRO A 68 3.25 14.02 6.60
N ALA A 69 3.60 13.60 5.38
CA ALA A 69 3.63 14.43 4.19
C ALA A 69 2.23 14.71 3.59
N GLY A 70 1.15 14.23 4.23
CA GLY A 70 -0.23 14.42 3.76
C GLY A 70 -0.67 13.45 2.65
N LYS A 71 0.18 12.47 2.25
CA LYS A 71 -0.22 11.44 1.28
C LYS A 71 -1.27 10.52 1.91
N THR A 72 -2.34 10.27 1.17
CA THR A 72 -3.41 9.36 1.56
C THR A 72 -3.22 7.98 0.92
N LEU A 73 -3.36 6.91 1.71
CA LEU A 73 -3.34 5.53 1.28
C LEU A 73 -4.61 4.84 1.79
N TYR A 74 -5.32 4.15 0.91
CA TYR A 74 -6.45 3.30 1.31
C TYR A 74 -5.93 1.92 1.70
N VAL A 75 -6.22 1.53 2.94
CA VAL A 75 -5.89 0.22 3.48
C VAL A 75 -6.95 -0.78 3.05
N LEU A 76 -6.53 -1.87 2.44
CA LEU A 76 -7.41 -2.90 1.91
C LEU A 76 -7.55 -4.06 2.90
N GLU A 77 -8.69 -4.72 2.87
CA GLU A 77 -8.88 -6.00 3.55
C GLU A 77 -8.06 -7.06 2.83
N SER A 78 -7.23 -7.81 3.54
CA SER A 78 -6.32 -8.81 2.97
C SER A 78 -4.91 -8.29 2.62
N THR A 79 -3.96 -9.20 2.74
CA THR A 79 -2.56 -9.03 2.31
C THR A 79 -2.22 -9.96 1.15
N SER A 80 -3.22 -10.35 0.34
CA SER A 80 -2.98 -11.09 -0.90
C SER A 80 -2.11 -10.29 -1.86
N GLY A 81 -1.37 -10.95 -2.73
CA GLY A 81 -0.54 -10.26 -3.72
C GLY A 81 -1.34 -9.34 -4.62
N GLU A 82 -2.60 -9.67 -4.88
CA GLU A 82 -3.52 -8.86 -5.68
C GLU A 82 -3.96 -7.60 -4.92
N ALA A 83 -4.36 -7.71 -3.65
CA ALA A 83 -4.70 -6.55 -2.82
C ALA A 83 -3.51 -5.60 -2.63
N LEU A 84 -2.31 -6.17 -2.34
CA LEU A 84 -1.09 -5.37 -2.13
C LEU A 84 -0.62 -4.62 -3.37
N ALA A 85 -1.03 -5.02 -4.57
CA ALA A 85 -0.77 -4.25 -5.79
C ALA A 85 -1.52 -2.91 -5.82
N PHE A 86 -2.66 -2.81 -5.13
CA PHE A 86 -3.51 -1.62 -5.13
C PHE A 86 -3.37 -0.74 -3.89
N GLY A 87 -2.93 -1.30 -2.76
CA GLY A 87 -2.80 -0.56 -1.50
C GLY A 87 -2.10 -1.34 -0.41
N PRO A 88 -1.79 -0.73 0.74
CA PRO A 88 -1.41 -1.49 1.91
C PRO A 88 -2.57 -2.37 2.37
N GLY A 89 -2.27 -3.57 2.84
CA GLY A 89 -3.24 -4.53 3.31
C GLY A 89 -3.28 -4.63 4.84
N ARG A 90 -4.45 -4.88 5.39
CA ARG A 90 -4.63 -5.18 6.82
C ARG A 90 -4.23 -6.63 7.11
N LEU A 91 -3.24 -6.81 7.97
CA LEU A 91 -2.80 -8.11 8.46
C LEU A 91 -3.52 -8.51 9.75
N ALA A 92 -3.75 -7.56 10.65
CA ALA A 92 -4.46 -7.75 11.92
C ALA A 92 -4.97 -6.43 12.49
N GLY A 93 -5.78 -6.52 13.54
CA GLY A 93 -6.34 -5.36 14.25
C GLY A 93 -7.45 -4.64 13.49
N GLY A 94 -7.90 -3.53 14.04
CA GLY A 94 -8.99 -2.70 13.50
C GLY A 94 -10.12 -2.48 14.49
N ILE A 95 -11.24 -1.97 14.02
CA ILE A 95 -12.42 -1.65 14.86
C ILE A 95 -12.87 -2.88 15.64
N GLY A 96 -13.02 -2.73 16.97
CA GLY A 96 -13.50 -3.79 17.87
C GLY A 96 -12.46 -4.88 18.16
N SER A 97 -11.24 -4.77 17.66
CA SER A 97 -10.14 -5.69 17.97
C SER A 97 -9.37 -5.21 19.20
N ASP A 98 -8.86 -6.15 20.00
CA ASP A 98 -7.90 -5.89 21.08
C ASP A 98 -6.44 -5.89 20.60
N GLN A 99 -6.22 -6.19 19.33
CA GLN A 99 -4.88 -6.27 18.72
C GLN A 99 -4.48 -4.95 18.07
N ALA A 100 -3.17 -4.72 18.01
CA ALA A 100 -2.56 -3.63 17.25
C ALA A 100 -2.99 -3.66 15.79
N LEU A 101 -3.36 -2.49 15.25
CA LEU A 101 -3.60 -2.37 13.82
C LEU A 101 -2.29 -2.63 13.07
N THR A 102 -2.24 -3.71 12.33
CA THR A 102 -1.04 -4.15 11.63
C THR A 102 -1.27 -4.11 10.12
N LEU A 103 -0.50 -3.30 9.44
CA LEU A 103 -0.59 -3.06 8.00
C LEU A 103 0.67 -3.53 7.29
N ALA A 104 0.50 -4.21 6.17
CA ALA A 104 1.59 -4.63 5.29
C ALA A 104 1.50 -3.91 3.94
N GLY A 105 2.63 -3.60 3.33
CA GLY A 105 2.69 -2.94 2.02
C GLY A 105 4.02 -3.13 1.32
N HIS A 106 4.04 -2.92 0.01
CA HIS A 106 5.27 -2.98 -0.77
C HIS A 106 6.20 -1.81 -0.44
N ARG A 107 7.51 -2.10 -0.26
CA ARG A 107 8.56 -1.13 0.10
C ARG A 107 8.81 -0.07 -0.95
N ASP A 108 8.60 -0.41 -2.20
CA ASP A 108 8.91 0.41 -3.38
C ASP A 108 7.72 1.24 -3.89
N THR A 109 6.54 1.07 -3.30
CA THR A 109 5.31 1.76 -3.71
C THR A 109 4.57 2.39 -2.53
N HIS A 110 3.66 1.64 -1.91
CA HIS A 110 2.78 2.18 -0.87
C HIS A 110 3.52 2.51 0.42
N PHE A 111 4.52 1.72 0.80
CA PHE A 111 5.32 1.89 2.00
C PHE A 111 6.75 2.40 1.75
N ALA A 112 7.03 2.94 0.55
CA ALA A 112 8.30 3.61 0.28
C ALA A 112 8.58 4.77 1.25
N PHE A 113 7.56 5.48 1.73
CA PHE A 113 7.71 6.58 2.68
C PHE A 113 8.29 6.13 4.04
N LEU A 114 8.23 4.85 4.38
CA LEU A 114 8.80 4.33 5.64
C LEU A 114 10.32 4.45 5.69
N GLU A 115 11.00 4.50 4.54
CA GLU A 115 12.44 4.71 4.46
C GLU A 115 12.88 6.04 5.06
N THR A 116 12.06 7.08 4.91
CA THR A 116 12.35 8.44 5.38
C THR A 116 11.56 8.85 6.61
N LEU A 117 10.68 7.98 7.10
CA LEU A 117 9.86 8.24 8.27
C LEU A 117 10.72 8.24 9.54
N ASN A 118 10.54 9.22 10.42
CA ASN A 118 11.32 9.37 11.64
C ASN A 118 10.48 9.13 12.91
N THR A 119 11.14 8.72 13.99
CA THR A 119 10.53 8.67 15.31
C THR A 119 10.02 10.07 15.70
N GLY A 120 8.82 10.12 16.27
CA GLY A 120 8.12 11.35 16.63
C GLY A 120 7.18 11.89 15.53
N GLU A 121 7.32 11.44 14.28
CA GLU A 121 6.37 11.82 13.22
C GLU A 121 5.01 11.15 13.43
N ALA A 122 3.96 11.80 12.94
CA ALA A 122 2.59 11.37 13.17
C ALA A 122 1.93 10.81 11.90
N LEU A 123 1.24 9.70 12.09
CA LEU A 123 0.38 9.06 11.11
C LEU A 123 -1.08 9.21 11.56
N THR A 124 -2.01 9.39 10.64
CA THR A 124 -3.44 9.42 11.00
C THR A 124 -4.16 8.27 10.29
N VAL A 125 -4.91 7.49 11.04
CA VAL A 125 -5.77 6.43 10.51
C VAL A 125 -7.22 6.82 10.71
N GLN A 126 -8.00 6.82 9.63
CA GLN A 126 -9.45 6.90 9.68
C GLN A 126 -10.04 5.53 9.46
N PHE A 127 -10.99 5.14 10.30
CA PHE A 127 -11.71 3.87 10.22
C PHE A 127 -13.07 4.01 9.52
N THR A 128 -13.72 2.88 9.23
CA THR A 128 -15.00 2.81 8.53
C THR A 128 -16.19 3.38 9.32
N ASP A 129 -16.07 3.53 10.64
CA ASP A 129 -17.04 4.24 11.50
C ASP A 129 -16.85 5.78 11.50
N GLY A 130 -15.89 6.28 10.69
CA GLY A 130 -15.55 7.70 10.61
C GLY A 130 -14.57 8.19 11.67
N SER A 131 -14.27 7.39 12.70
CA SER A 131 -13.31 7.75 13.75
C SER A 131 -11.92 7.95 13.17
N GLN A 132 -11.15 8.87 13.76
CA GLN A 132 -9.77 9.16 13.36
C GLN A 132 -8.86 9.06 14.59
N HIS A 133 -7.78 8.30 14.43
CA HIS A 133 -6.75 8.12 15.44
C HIS A 133 -5.41 8.61 14.91
N ARG A 134 -4.71 9.36 15.74
CA ARG A 134 -3.37 9.84 15.44
C ARG A 134 -2.35 8.99 16.19
N PHE A 135 -1.43 8.40 15.45
CA PHE A 135 -0.37 7.56 15.96
C PHE A 135 0.98 8.26 15.77
N GLN A 136 1.77 8.34 16.85
CA GLN A 136 3.12 8.87 16.80
C GLN A 136 4.13 7.73 16.70
N VAL A 137 5.06 7.80 15.76
CA VAL A 137 6.12 6.79 15.59
C VAL A 137 7.00 6.74 16.82
N THR A 138 7.13 5.57 17.42
CA THR A 138 7.91 5.34 18.65
C THR A 138 9.15 4.50 18.43
N ALA A 139 9.13 3.57 17.45
CA ALA A 139 10.25 2.69 17.17
C ALA A 139 10.27 2.24 15.69
N GLN A 140 11.47 1.90 15.26
CA GLN A 140 11.74 1.33 13.94
C GLN A 140 12.77 0.21 14.10
N GLN A 141 12.52 -0.93 13.48
CA GLN A 141 13.44 -2.07 13.59
C GLN A 141 13.41 -2.96 12.34
N VAL A 142 14.53 -3.63 12.10
CA VAL A 142 14.61 -4.69 11.10
C VAL A 142 14.54 -6.04 11.81
N ILE A 143 13.63 -6.89 11.38
CA ILE A 143 13.48 -8.26 11.90
C ILE A 143 13.72 -9.28 10.78
N ASN A 144 14.22 -10.45 11.15
CA ASN A 144 14.28 -11.61 10.24
C ASN A 144 13.06 -12.49 10.49
N SER A 145 12.11 -12.49 9.56
CA SER A 145 10.85 -13.22 9.67
C SER A 145 10.98 -14.75 9.66
N GLN A 146 12.14 -15.28 9.26
CA GLN A 146 12.44 -16.72 9.35
C GLN A 146 12.96 -17.13 10.73
N GLN A 147 13.58 -16.21 11.48
CA GLN A 147 14.14 -16.47 12.80
C GLN A 147 13.22 -16.02 13.93
N HIS A 148 12.48 -14.96 13.69
CA HIS A 148 11.58 -14.36 14.66
C HIS A 148 10.20 -14.15 14.03
N PRO A 149 9.18 -14.91 14.45
CA PRO A 149 7.82 -14.67 14.02
C PRO A 149 7.40 -13.26 14.43
N LEU A 150 6.64 -12.60 13.55
CA LEU A 150 6.08 -11.30 13.87
C LEU A 150 5.11 -11.44 15.05
N HIS A 151 5.44 -10.78 16.14
CA HIS A 151 4.52 -10.67 17.28
C HIS A 151 3.59 -9.47 17.07
N ILE A 152 2.28 -9.72 17.02
CA ILE A 152 1.25 -8.68 16.99
C ILE A 152 0.77 -8.45 18.42
N PRO A 153 1.05 -7.27 19.01
CA PRO A 153 0.66 -6.98 20.39
C PRO A 153 -0.87 -6.96 20.55
N ARG A 154 -1.32 -7.33 21.75
CA ARG A 154 -2.70 -7.05 22.20
C ARG A 154 -2.75 -5.65 22.80
N ASP A 155 -2.70 -4.67 21.93
CA ASP A 155 -2.76 -3.26 22.27
C ASP A 155 -3.36 -2.51 21.07
N ASN A 156 -4.64 -2.21 21.15
CA ASN A 156 -5.39 -1.52 20.08
C ASN A 156 -5.00 -0.04 19.94
N GLN A 157 -4.13 0.47 20.81
CA GLN A 157 -3.56 1.81 20.70
C GLN A 157 -2.26 1.81 19.88
N GLN A 158 -1.83 0.65 19.38
CA GLN A 158 -0.65 0.55 18.53
C GLN A 158 -1.00 0.37 17.05
N LEU A 159 -0.14 0.98 16.23
CA LEU A 159 -0.10 0.79 14.77
C LEU A 159 1.26 0.19 14.41
N LEU A 160 1.26 -0.94 13.70
CA LEU A 160 2.45 -1.53 13.10
C LEU A 160 2.37 -1.40 11.57
N LEU A 161 3.43 -0.86 10.97
CA LEU A 161 3.60 -0.82 9.52
C LEU A 161 4.76 -1.73 9.14
N ILE A 162 4.53 -2.67 8.22
CA ILE A 162 5.48 -3.72 7.89
C ILE A 162 5.73 -3.73 6.38
N THR A 163 7.01 -3.70 6.03
CA THR A 163 7.42 -3.85 4.62
C THR A 163 8.65 -4.74 4.47
N CYS A 164 9.00 -5.08 3.24
CA CYS A 164 10.23 -5.79 2.93
C CYS A 164 11.47 -4.89 3.15
N TYR A 165 12.61 -5.48 3.48
CA TYR A 165 13.89 -4.79 3.68
C TYR A 165 15.02 -5.58 3.00
N PRO A 166 16.11 -4.93 2.51
CA PRO A 166 16.32 -3.48 2.46
C PRO A 166 15.50 -2.78 1.37
N PHE A 167 15.36 -1.43 1.46
CA PHE A 167 14.55 -0.64 0.53
C PHE A 167 15.10 -0.62 -0.89
N ASP A 168 16.42 -0.64 -1.04
CA ASP A 168 17.16 -0.63 -2.32
C ASP A 168 17.35 -2.02 -2.96
N ALA A 169 16.82 -3.09 -2.37
CA ALA A 169 17.03 -4.43 -2.91
C ALA A 169 16.33 -4.62 -4.27
N ILE A 170 17.09 -5.01 -5.26
CA ILE A 170 16.61 -5.32 -6.62
C ILE A 170 15.78 -6.60 -6.63
N THR A 171 16.14 -7.58 -5.77
CA THR A 171 15.46 -8.88 -5.73
C THR A 171 14.34 -8.88 -4.69
N PRO A 172 13.11 -9.27 -5.04
CA PRO A 172 12.02 -9.41 -4.07
C PRO A 172 12.20 -10.66 -3.18
N GLY A 173 11.51 -10.70 -2.03
CA GLY A 173 11.31 -11.94 -1.27
C GLY A 173 12.37 -12.29 -0.23
N GLY A 174 13.28 -11.39 0.15
CA GLY A 174 14.21 -11.63 1.28
C GLY A 174 13.47 -11.85 2.62
N PRO A 175 14.14 -12.42 3.66
CA PRO A 175 13.52 -12.71 4.95
C PRO A 175 13.39 -11.48 5.86
N LEU A 176 14.08 -10.38 5.53
CA LEU A 176 14.08 -9.19 6.37
C LEU A 176 12.81 -8.35 6.17
N ARG A 177 12.29 -7.86 7.29
CA ARG A 177 11.13 -6.95 7.34
C ARG A 177 11.51 -5.70 8.12
N TYR A 178 11.15 -4.55 7.56
CA TYR A 178 11.19 -3.29 8.27
C TYR A 178 9.86 -3.08 8.96
N VAL A 179 9.91 -2.89 10.27
CA VAL A 179 8.73 -2.73 11.12
C VAL A 179 8.80 -1.38 11.79
N VAL A 180 7.78 -0.56 11.57
CA VAL A 180 7.56 0.71 12.26
C VAL A 180 6.46 0.49 13.29
N THR A 181 6.71 0.90 14.52
CA THR A 181 5.74 0.92 15.61
C THR A 181 5.36 2.36 15.92
N ALA A 182 4.06 2.62 16.00
CA ALA A 182 3.52 3.91 16.41
C ALA A 182 2.44 3.72 17.48
N GLN A 183 2.29 4.70 18.36
CA GLN A 183 1.35 4.69 19.50
C GLN A 183 0.37 5.86 19.38
N ALA A 184 -0.91 5.63 19.74
CA ALA A 184 -1.96 6.64 19.77
C ALA A 184 -1.80 7.64 20.92
#